data_fbdf4f3d7d4872260356edb9094f7214
#
_entry.id   fbdf4f3d7d4872260356edb9094f7214
#
_cell.length_a   1.000
_cell.length_b   1.000
_cell.length_c   1.000
_cell.angle_alpha   90.00
_cell.angle_beta   90.00
_cell.angle_gamma   90.00
#
_symmetry.space_group_name_H-M   'P 1'
#
loop_
_entity.id
_entity.type
_entity.pdbx_description
1 polymer ?
#
loop_
_entity_poly.entity_id
_entity_poly.type
_entity_poly.pdbx_seq_one_letter_code
_entity_poly.pdbx_strand_id
1 'polypeptide(L)'
;MVLESAMATFARFGYRKTSMEEVARAARISRPGLYFLFSSKEALFRAAVTQALEHDITAVEQVLADRGRPLAERLVEAFDQWAGRYIGPLASDVATVAEDNPDLLGEIAETAPRRFEELITDAIAVESGREEALPVAQTMISASIGIKHQATSREFYLERLAVAIGLLVR
;
A
#
# COMPACT_ATOMS: atom_id res chain seq x y z
N MET A 1 9.89 12.65 7.94
CA MET A 1 9.26 13.71 8.80
C MET A 1 8.20 14.53 8.07
N VAL A 2 8.50 15.37 7.05
CA VAL A 2 7.46 16.21 6.39
C VAL A 2 6.44 15.37 5.64
N LEU A 3 6.87 14.40 4.83
CA LEU A 3 5.99 13.53 4.06
C LEU A 3 5.15 12.60 4.94
N GLU A 4 5.70 12.10 6.04
CA GLU A 4 4.95 11.31 7.03
C GLU A 4 3.85 12.15 7.71
N SER A 5 4.18 13.40 8.09
CA SER A 5 3.19 14.33 8.65
C SER A 5 2.12 14.69 7.62
N ALA A 6 2.50 14.84 6.34
CA ALA A 6 1.58 15.08 5.25
C ALA A 6 0.65 13.89 5.06
N MET A 7 1.19 12.68 4.98
CA MET A 7 0.41 11.45 4.82
C MET A 7 -0.57 11.23 5.98
N ALA A 8 -0.11 11.41 7.22
CA ALA A 8 -0.97 11.31 8.40
C ALA A 8 -2.09 12.38 8.40
N THR A 9 -1.80 13.59 7.92
CA THR A 9 -2.79 14.67 7.82
C THR A 9 -3.82 14.38 6.74
N PHE A 10 -3.39 13.93 5.56
CA PHE A 10 -4.28 13.49 4.48
C PHE A 10 -5.16 12.30 4.90
N ALA A 11 -4.59 11.32 5.56
CA ALA A 11 -5.33 10.16 6.06
C ALA A 11 -6.40 10.56 7.10
N ARG A 12 -6.09 11.54 7.96
CA ARG A 12 -6.98 11.98 9.02
C ARG A 12 -8.14 12.86 8.56
N PHE A 13 -7.89 13.78 7.64
CA PHE A 13 -8.85 14.83 7.26
C PHE A 13 -9.39 14.67 5.83
N GLY A 14 -8.80 13.76 5.07
CA GLY A 14 -9.05 13.60 3.63
C GLY A 14 -8.24 14.60 2.78
N TYR A 15 -7.90 14.20 1.55
CA TYR A 15 -7.12 15.04 0.64
C TYR A 15 -7.79 16.40 0.36
N ARG A 16 -9.11 16.40 0.07
CA ARG A 16 -9.82 17.63 -0.32
C ARG A 16 -9.87 18.66 0.80
N LYS A 17 -10.06 18.21 2.05
CA LYS A 17 -10.20 19.06 3.23
C LYS A 17 -8.86 19.52 3.81
N THR A 18 -7.76 18.86 3.47
CA THR A 18 -6.42 19.21 3.97
C THR A 18 -5.85 20.40 3.22
N SER A 19 -5.34 21.38 3.95
CA SER A 19 -4.62 22.55 3.42
C SER A 19 -3.10 22.42 3.63
N MET A 20 -2.31 23.13 2.82
CA MET A 20 -0.86 23.26 2.98
C MET A 20 -0.47 23.81 4.36
N GLU A 21 -1.28 24.69 4.92
CA GLU A 21 -1.05 25.26 6.25
C GLU A 21 -1.20 24.22 7.37
N GLU A 22 -2.21 23.35 7.29
CA GLU A 22 -2.41 22.27 8.24
C GLU A 22 -1.25 21.29 8.21
N VAL A 23 -0.76 20.94 7.01
CA VAL A 23 0.42 20.08 6.88
C VAL A 23 1.67 20.75 7.43
N ALA A 24 1.91 22.04 7.12
CA ALA A 24 3.05 22.78 7.66
C ALA A 24 3.05 22.78 9.20
N ARG A 25 1.86 23.01 9.79
CA ARG A 25 1.68 22.96 11.26
C ARG A 25 1.97 21.57 11.83
N ALA A 26 1.43 20.52 11.21
CA ALA A 26 1.67 19.14 11.63
C ALA A 26 3.15 18.74 11.52
N ALA A 27 3.82 19.18 10.45
CA ALA A 27 5.23 18.94 10.21
C ALA A 27 6.17 19.87 11.02
N ARG A 28 5.62 20.83 11.78
CA ARG A 28 6.36 21.84 12.57
C ARG A 28 7.34 22.67 11.75
N ILE A 29 6.94 23.03 10.53
CA ILE A 29 7.69 23.94 9.66
C ILE A 29 6.81 25.15 9.27
N SER A 30 7.46 26.21 8.79
CA SER A 30 6.71 27.37 8.29
C SER A 30 6.01 27.05 6.96
N ARG A 31 4.87 27.73 6.70
CA ARG A 31 4.18 27.63 5.41
C ARG A 31 5.07 27.97 4.21
N PRO A 32 5.88 29.07 4.25
CA PRO A 32 6.87 29.31 3.21
C PRO A 32 7.89 28.18 3.06
N GLY A 33 8.35 27.58 4.18
CA GLY A 33 9.25 26.44 4.15
C GLY A 33 8.64 25.21 3.46
N LEU A 34 7.35 24.93 3.70
CA LEU A 34 6.66 23.86 2.98
C LEU A 34 6.53 24.13 1.48
N TYR A 35 6.19 25.37 1.09
CA TYR A 35 6.11 25.78 -0.32
C TYR A 35 7.48 25.80 -1.02
N PHE A 36 8.56 25.99 -0.29
CA PHE A 36 9.91 25.85 -0.82
C PHE A 36 10.22 24.38 -1.20
N LEU A 37 9.70 23.42 -0.40
CA LEU A 37 9.89 21.98 -0.66
C LEU A 37 8.92 21.43 -1.71
N PHE A 38 7.67 21.90 -1.70
CA PHE A 38 6.60 21.38 -2.57
C PHE A 38 5.80 22.55 -3.13
N SER A 39 5.80 22.69 -4.46
CA SER A 39 5.17 23.79 -5.18
C SER A 39 3.63 23.83 -5.04
N SER A 40 3.01 22.68 -4.73
CA SER A 40 1.55 22.56 -4.62
C SER A 40 1.14 21.43 -3.66
N LYS A 41 -0.15 21.38 -3.30
CA LYS A 41 -0.73 20.30 -2.52
C LYS A 41 -0.67 18.96 -3.28
N GLU A 42 -0.85 18.99 -4.60
CA GLU A 42 -0.74 17.85 -5.49
C GLU A 42 0.68 17.27 -5.48
N ALA A 43 1.70 18.13 -5.58
CA ALA A 43 3.10 17.70 -5.51
C ALA A 43 3.45 17.09 -4.15
N LEU A 44 2.96 17.71 -3.07
CA LEU A 44 3.13 17.18 -1.71
C LEU A 44 2.43 15.82 -1.53
N PHE A 45 1.19 15.70 -1.99
CA PHE A 45 0.41 14.47 -1.91
C PHE A 45 1.08 13.35 -2.69
N ARG A 46 1.49 13.61 -3.94
CA ARG A 46 2.23 12.64 -4.77
C ARG A 46 3.48 12.14 -4.04
N ALA A 47 4.29 13.06 -3.53
CA ALA A 47 5.52 12.70 -2.83
C ALA A 47 5.23 11.89 -1.56
N ALA A 48 4.19 12.23 -0.80
CA ALA A 48 3.81 11.50 0.42
C ALA A 48 3.31 10.07 0.11
N VAL A 49 2.48 9.92 -0.92
CA VAL A 49 1.98 8.59 -1.35
C VAL A 49 3.12 7.76 -1.95
N THR A 50 3.98 8.36 -2.77
CA THR A 50 5.16 7.67 -3.32
C THR A 50 6.03 7.10 -2.20
N GLN A 51 6.38 7.93 -1.20
CA GLN A 51 7.18 7.48 -0.06
C GLN A 51 6.48 6.36 0.73
N ALA A 52 5.16 6.44 0.92
CA ALA A 52 4.40 5.41 1.63
C ALA A 52 4.43 4.07 0.87
N LEU A 53 4.19 4.09 -0.46
CA LEU A 53 4.22 2.88 -1.29
C LEU A 53 5.63 2.27 -1.38
N GLU A 54 6.68 3.08 -1.50
CA GLU A 54 8.07 2.61 -1.46
C GLU A 54 8.42 1.94 -0.13
N HIS A 55 7.93 2.52 0.98
CA HIS A 55 8.08 1.94 2.31
C HIS A 55 7.35 0.59 2.41
N ASP A 56 6.12 0.52 1.90
CA ASP A 56 5.33 -0.71 1.91
C ASP A 56 5.98 -1.81 1.07
N ILE A 57 6.49 -1.50 -0.12
CA ILE A 57 7.25 -2.45 -0.95
C ILE A 57 8.49 -2.95 -0.21
N THR A 58 9.23 -2.06 0.45
CA THR A 58 10.40 -2.45 1.25
C THR A 58 10.00 -3.40 2.39
N ALA A 59 8.89 -3.14 3.08
CA ALA A 59 8.38 -4.01 4.14
C ALA A 59 7.96 -5.39 3.57
N VAL A 60 7.30 -5.42 2.42
CA VAL A 60 6.93 -6.65 1.71
C VAL A 60 8.18 -7.47 1.35
N GLU A 61 9.22 -6.83 0.80
CA GLU A 61 10.49 -7.50 0.48
C GLU A 61 11.12 -8.15 1.72
N GLN A 62 11.15 -7.44 2.84
CA GLN A 62 11.71 -7.96 4.10
C GLN A 62 10.92 -9.17 4.63
N VAL A 63 9.59 -9.08 4.62
CA VAL A 63 8.71 -10.17 5.04
C VAL A 63 8.91 -11.41 4.18
N LEU A 64 8.95 -11.26 2.85
CA LEU A 64 9.10 -12.37 1.93
C LEU A 64 10.52 -12.98 1.96
N ALA A 65 11.53 -12.23 2.37
CA ALA A 65 12.90 -12.70 2.51
C ALA A 65 13.12 -13.63 3.72
N ASP A 66 12.22 -13.62 4.72
CA ASP A 66 12.31 -14.47 5.91
C ASP A 66 11.92 -15.92 5.61
N ARG A 67 12.83 -16.67 5.00
CA ARG A 67 12.64 -18.08 4.63
C ARG A 67 12.57 -19.04 5.82
N GLY A 68 12.77 -18.58 7.04
CA GLY A 68 12.59 -19.36 8.26
C GLY A 68 11.11 -19.55 8.62
N ARG A 69 10.20 -18.83 7.98
CA ARG A 69 8.75 -18.91 8.19
C ARG A 69 8.05 -19.60 7.02
N PRO A 70 6.90 -20.28 7.26
CA PRO A 70 6.08 -20.86 6.20
C PRO A 70 5.69 -19.81 5.13
N LEU A 71 5.69 -20.22 3.85
CA LEU A 71 5.35 -19.32 2.74
C LEU A 71 3.97 -18.66 2.92
N ALA A 72 2.97 -19.44 3.34
CA ALA A 72 1.60 -18.92 3.54
C ALA A 72 1.56 -17.78 4.58
N GLU A 73 2.30 -17.89 5.68
CA GLU A 73 2.37 -16.83 6.70
C GLU A 73 3.04 -15.57 6.16
N ARG A 74 4.14 -15.72 5.40
CA ARG A 74 4.84 -14.59 4.77
C ARG A 74 3.95 -13.89 3.75
N LEU A 75 3.19 -14.65 2.97
CA LEU A 75 2.24 -14.08 2.01
C LEU A 75 1.13 -13.30 2.70
N VAL A 76 0.51 -13.85 3.76
CA VAL A 76 -0.52 -13.12 4.53
C VAL A 76 0.03 -11.79 5.06
N GLU A 77 1.23 -11.80 5.65
CA GLU A 77 1.86 -10.59 6.17
C GLU A 77 2.26 -9.61 5.05
N ALA A 78 2.74 -10.09 3.91
CA ALA A 78 3.05 -9.25 2.76
C ALA A 78 1.81 -8.50 2.24
N PHE A 79 0.68 -9.19 2.12
CA PHE A 79 -0.59 -8.56 1.74
C PHE A 79 -1.12 -7.62 2.81
N ASP A 80 -0.86 -7.88 4.09
CA ASP A 80 -1.20 -6.98 5.18
C ASP A 80 -0.40 -5.68 5.09
N GLN A 81 0.91 -5.74 4.84
CA GLN A 81 1.73 -4.55 4.60
C GLN A 81 1.27 -3.76 3.38
N TRP A 82 0.88 -4.43 2.30
CA TRP A 82 0.45 -3.80 1.06
C TRP A 82 -0.96 -3.22 1.09
N ALA A 83 -1.92 -3.92 1.67
CA ALA A 83 -3.34 -3.58 1.60
C ALA A 83 -4.05 -3.57 2.96
N GLY A 84 -3.77 -4.54 3.84
CA GLY A 84 -4.51 -4.73 5.08
C GLY A 84 -4.42 -3.56 6.04
N ARG A 85 -3.25 -2.95 6.17
CA ARG A 85 -3.00 -1.78 7.01
C ARG A 85 -3.81 -0.53 6.62
N TYR A 86 -4.32 -0.51 5.39
CA TYR A 86 -5.14 0.57 4.84
C TYR A 86 -6.64 0.29 4.91
N ILE A 87 -7.06 -0.74 5.64
CA ILE A 87 -8.47 -1.02 5.86
C ILE A 87 -8.96 -0.23 7.07
N GLY A 88 -9.92 0.63 6.82
CA GLY A 88 -10.53 1.47 7.84
C GLY A 88 -11.02 2.82 7.29
N PRO A 89 -11.87 3.53 8.04
CA PRO A 89 -12.57 4.71 7.52
C PRO A 89 -11.65 5.89 7.16
N LEU A 90 -10.46 5.98 7.76
CA LEU A 90 -9.52 7.09 7.49
C LEU A 90 -8.56 6.81 6.33
N ALA A 91 -8.27 5.54 6.07
CA ALA A 91 -7.38 5.17 4.97
C ALA A 91 -8.10 5.12 3.61
N SER A 92 -9.42 4.91 3.61
CA SER A 92 -10.23 4.85 2.40
C SER A 92 -10.21 6.14 1.58
N ASP A 93 -10.18 7.32 2.23
CA ASP A 93 -10.18 8.62 1.53
C ASP A 93 -8.93 8.83 0.67
N VAL A 94 -7.73 8.44 1.17
CA VAL A 94 -6.48 8.55 0.42
C VAL A 94 -6.45 7.55 -0.73
N ALA A 95 -6.85 6.29 -0.47
CA ALA A 95 -6.92 5.26 -1.51
C ALA A 95 -7.93 5.64 -2.60
N THR A 96 -9.12 6.11 -2.24
CA THR A 96 -10.15 6.55 -3.19
C THR A 96 -9.66 7.71 -4.05
N VAL A 97 -8.99 8.73 -3.46
CA VAL A 97 -8.44 9.85 -4.22
C VAL A 97 -7.36 9.38 -5.19
N ALA A 98 -6.53 8.43 -4.78
CA ALA A 98 -5.50 7.85 -5.62
C ALA A 98 -6.08 7.03 -6.79
N GLU A 99 -7.11 6.22 -6.51
CA GLU A 99 -7.82 5.42 -7.51
C GLU A 99 -8.61 6.29 -8.51
N ASP A 100 -9.28 7.34 -8.03
CA ASP A 100 -10.06 8.26 -8.86
C ASP A 100 -9.20 9.22 -9.69
N ASN A 101 -7.93 9.42 -9.32
CA ASN A 101 -7.03 10.38 -9.97
C ASN A 101 -5.63 9.78 -10.19
N PRO A 102 -5.48 8.78 -11.07
CA PRO A 102 -4.18 8.13 -11.30
C PRO A 102 -3.10 9.10 -11.77
N ASP A 103 -3.45 10.12 -12.55
CA ASP A 103 -2.53 11.18 -13.00
C ASP A 103 -1.92 11.98 -11.84
N LEU A 104 -2.61 12.04 -10.70
CA LEU A 104 -2.14 12.72 -9.50
C LEU A 104 -0.90 12.02 -8.92
N LEU A 105 -0.82 10.71 -9.01
CA LEU A 105 0.28 9.89 -8.50
C LEU A 105 1.43 9.75 -9.51
N GLY A 106 1.14 9.81 -10.83
CA GLY A 106 2.14 9.58 -11.87
C GLY A 106 2.59 8.10 -11.91
N GLU A 107 3.86 7.86 -12.23
CA GLU A 107 4.40 6.51 -12.47
C GLU A 107 4.24 5.55 -11.28
N ILE A 108 4.22 6.03 -10.04
CA ILE A 108 4.12 5.16 -8.87
C ILE A 108 2.81 4.38 -8.82
N ALA A 109 1.73 4.91 -9.42
CA ALA A 109 0.45 4.23 -9.52
C ALA A 109 0.52 2.92 -10.31
N GLU A 110 1.45 2.83 -11.25
CA GLU A 110 1.66 1.63 -12.07
C GLU A 110 2.83 0.77 -11.58
N THR A 111 3.93 1.42 -11.17
CA THR A 111 5.17 0.71 -10.83
C THR A 111 5.09 -0.03 -9.51
N ALA A 112 4.43 0.52 -8.49
CA ALA A 112 4.32 -0.12 -7.19
C ALA A 112 3.46 -1.41 -7.22
N PRO A 113 2.26 -1.45 -7.86
CA PRO A 113 1.49 -2.69 -7.99
C PRO A 113 2.24 -3.77 -8.80
N ARG A 114 2.94 -3.40 -9.88
CA ARG A 114 3.75 -4.34 -10.65
C ARG A 114 4.87 -4.94 -9.81
N ARG A 115 5.56 -4.09 -9.04
CA ARG A 115 6.62 -4.57 -8.14
C ARG A 115 6.07 -5.51 -7.06
N PHE A 116 4.89 -5.22 -6.52
CA PHE A 116 4.22 -6.12 -5.59
C PHE A 116 3.90 -7.48 -6.24
N GLU A 117 3.32 -7.50 -7.45
CA GLU A 117 3.04 -8.73 -8.21
C GLU A 117 4.32 -9.55 -8.43
N GLU A 118 5.42 -8.91 -8.83
CA GLU A 118 6.71 -9.56 -9.03
C GLU A 118 7.20 -10.22 -7.74
N LEU A 119 7.16 -9.52 -6.61
CA LEU A 119 7.61 -10.02 -5.32
C LEU A 119 6.79 -11.25 -4.84
N ILE A 120 5.47 -11.20 -4.99
CA ILE A 120 4.59 -12.33 -4.66
C ILE A 120 4.88 -13.50 -5.59
N THR A 121 5.01 -13.25 -6.90
CA THR A 121 5.34 -14.29 -7.89
C THR A 121 6.68 -14.94 -7.57
N ASP A 122 7.72 -14.16 -7.30
CA ASP A 122 9.06 -14.68 -7.01
C ASP A 122 9.08 -15.50 -5.71
N ALA A 123 8.31 -15.10 -4.69
CA ALA A 123 8.20 -15.85 -3.44
C ALA A 123 7.56 -17.23 -3.64
N ILE A 124 6.53 -17.32 -4.48
CA ILE A 124 5.84 -18.58 -4.81
C ILE A 124 6.71 -19.44 -5.74
N ALA A 125 7.40 -18.81 -6.70
CA ALA A 125 8.19 -19.50 -7.73
C ALA A 125 9.36 -20.33 -7.20
N VAL A 126 9.78 -20.09 -5.96
CA VAL A 126 10.83 -20.88 -5.29
C VAL A 126 10.45 -22.38 -5.21
N GLU A 127 9.14 -22.67 -5.05
CA GLU A 127 8.65 -24.05 -4.88
C GLU A 127 8.06 -24.63 -6.17
N SER A 128 7.41 -23.81 -7.01
CA SER A 128 6.65 -24.28 -8.17
C SER A 128 7.17 -23.83 -9.55
N GLY A 129 8.17 -22.94 -9.56
CA GLY A 129 8.63 -22.29 -10.80
C GLY A 129 7.76 -21.08 -11.20
N ARG A 130 8.35 -20.16 -11.99
CA ARG A 130 7.74 -18.85 -12.30
C ARG A 130 6.48 -18.98 -13.18
N GLU A 131 6.44 -19.95 -14.09
CA GLU A 131 5.32 -20.13 -15.01
C GLU A 131 4.03 -20.54 -14.27
N GLU A 132 4.15 -21.37 -13.24
CA GLU A 132 3.04 -21.77 -12.37
C GLU A 132 2.73 -20.72 -11.30
N ALA A 133 3.73 -19.99 -10.81
CA ALA A 133 3.58 -19.00 -9.75
C ALA A 133 2.81 -17.76 -10.18
N LEU A 134 2.99 -17.28 -11.41
CA LEU A 134 2.38 -16.03 -11.89
C LEU A 134 0.84 -16.07 -11.85
N PRO A 135 0.16 -17.10 -12.39
CA PRO A 135 -1.31 -17.19 -12.29
C PRO A 135 -1.81 -17.25 -10.85
N VAL A 136 -1.07 -17.92 -9.96
CA VAL A 136 -1.40 -18.00 -8.53
C VAL A 136 -1.29 -16.64 -7.87
N ALA A 137 -0.20 -15.90 -8.10
CA ALA A 137 -0.01 -14.55 -7.58
C ALA A 137 -1.11 -13.59 -8.04
N GLN A 138 -1.45 -13.61 -9.33
CA GLN A 138 -2.52 -12.79 -9.90
C GLN A 138 -3.89 -13.13 -9.32
N THR A 139 -4.16 -14.42 -9.07
CA THR A 139 -5.39 -14.87 -8.42
C THR A 139 -5.46 -14.37 -6.97
N MET A 140 -4.34 -14.45 -6.22
CA MET A 140 -4.28 -13.92 -4.85
C MET A 140 -4.51 -12.41 -4.80
N ILE A 141 -3.91 -11.65 -5.73
CA ILE A 141 -4.09 -10.20 -5.83
C ILE A 141 -5.56 -9.87 -6.11
N SER A 142 -6.19 -10.57 -7.06
CA SER A 142 -7.60 -10.40 -7.37
C SER A 142 -8.51 -10.73 -6.18
N ALA A 143 -8.22 -11.81 -5.47
CA ALA A 143 -8.93 -12.19 -4.25
C ALA A 143 -8.77 -11.14 -3.14
N SER A 144 -7.55 -10.63 -2.94
CA SER A 144 -7.25 -9.57 -1.97
C SER A 144 -8.07 -8.30 -2.25
N ILE A 145 -8.13 -7.86 -3.50
CA ILE A 145 -8.93 -6.70 -3.92
C ILE A 145 -10.41 -6.93 -3.60
N GLY A 146 -10.96 -8.09 -3.97
CA GLY A 146 -12.36 -8.44 -3.68
C GLY A 146 -12.67 -8.51 -2.19
N ILE A 147 -11.77 -9.10 -1.39
CA ILE A 147 -11.91 -9.19 0.07
C ILE A 147 -11.85 -7.79 0.69
N LYS A 148 -10.90 -6.93 0.26
CA LYS A 148 -10.76 -5.55 0.75
C LYS A 148 -12.06 -4.75 0.58
N HIS A 149 -12.75 -4.89 -0.55
CA HIS A 149 -14.03 -4.20 -0.79
C HIS A 149 -15.17 -4.69 0.12
N GLN A 150 -15.09 -5.91 0.64
CA GLN A 150 -16.09 -6.49 1.55
C GLN A 150 -15.69 -6.32 3.02
N ALA A 151 -14.43 -5.98 3.30
CA ALA A 151 -13.89 -5.97 4.64
C ALA A 151 -14.43 -4.80 5.47
N THR A 152 -14.97 -5.10 6.63
CA THR A 152 -15.38 -4.14 7.65
C THR A 152 -14.28 -3.85 8.66
N SER A 153 -13.26 -4.71 8.72
CA SER A 153 -12.09 -4.58 9.58
C SER A 153 -10.86 -5.24 8.96
N ARG A 154 -9.66 -4.83 9.42
CA ARG A 154 -8.40 -5.47 9.04
C ARG A 154 -8.36 -6.94 9.45
N GLU A 155 -8.88 -7.29 10.61
CA GLU A 155 -8.96 -8.66 11.11
C GLU A 155 -9.78 -9.55 10.15
N PHE A 156 -10.97 -9.11 9.77
CA PHE A 156 -11.82 -9.80 8.79
C PHE A 156 -11.10 -10.00 7.44
N TYR A 157 -10.39 -8.99 6.97
CA TYR A 157 -9.61 -9.08 5.74
C TYR A 157 -8.53 -10.17 5.86
N LEU A 158 -7.74 -10.17 6.94
CA LEU A 158 -6.65 -11.11 7.14
C LEU A 158 -7.14 -12.55 7.29
N GLU A 159 -8.22 -12.78 8.02
CA GLU A 159 -8.83 -14.11 8.18
C GLU A 159 -9.26 -14.69 6.81
N ARG A 160 -9.97 -13.90 6.01
CA ARG A 160 -10.42 -14.37 4.70
C ARG A 160 -9.28 -14.55 3.71
N LEU A 161 -8.29 -13.67 3.75
CA LEU A 161 -7.11 -13.76 2.91
C LEU A 161 -6.28 -15.00 3.25
N ALA A 162 -6.10 -15.31 4.54
CA ALA A 162 -5.39 -16.52 4.97
C ALA A 162 -6.06 -17.80 4.44
N VAL A 163 -7.39 -17.84 4.41
CA VAL A 163 -8.13 -18.96 3.79
C VAL A 163 -7.83 -19.04 2.30
N ALA A 164 -7.90 -17.92 1.57
CA ALA A 164 -7.63 -17.90 0.14
C ALA A 164 -6.19 -18.34 -0.19
N ILE A 165 -5.21 -17.84 0.55
CA ILE A 165 -3.80 -18.22 0.41
C ILE A 165 -3.62 -19.73 0.69
N GLY A 166 -4.20 -20.25 1.78
CA GLY A 166 -4.08 -21.67 2.15
C GLY A 166 -4.73 -22.64 1.14
N LEU A 167 -5.64 -22.18 0.30
CA LEU A 167 -6.21 -22.95 -0.81
C LEU A 167 -5.33 -22.94 -2.06
N LEU A 168 -4.55 -21.88 -2.28
CA LEU A 168 -3.75 -21.63 -3.48
C LEU A 168 -2.30 -22.09 -3.33
N VAL A 169 -1.75 -22.06 -2.10
CA VAL A 169 -0.38 -22.49 -1.78
C VAL A 169 -0.47 -23.66 -0.82
N ARG A 170 -0.19 -24.85 -1.34
CA ARG A 170 -0.19 -26.12 -0.57
C ARG A 170 1.22 -26.65 -0.41
#